data_fb84694737fe8dbfeca06c7ad9dfa7ae
#
_entry.id   fb84694737fe8dbfeca06c7ad9dfa7ae
#
_cell.length_a   1.000
_cell.length_b   1.000
_cell.length_c   1.000
_cell.angle_alpha   90.00
_cell.angle_beta   90.00
_cell.angle_gamma   90.00
#
_symmetry.space_group_name_H-M   'P 1'
#
loop_
_entity.id
_entity.type
_entity.pdbx_description
1 polymer ?
#
loop_
_entity_poly.entity_id
_entity_poly.type
_entity_poly.pdbx_seq_one_letter_code
_entity_poly.pdbx_strand_id
1 'polypeptide(L)'
;MPAKHNVLAVILGGGAGTRLFPLTQQRSKPAVPLGGKYRLVDIAISNCINSDVFKMFVLTQYNSASLNRHLAQTYRFSQFSNGFVEVLAAEQTPESPHWFQGTADAVRQILPHLLDWGIDTLLILSGDHLYHMDYRQFLGRHWDSGADVTVSVTPCDEAAASDFGLLKTDAAGRIVEFKEKPKGDDLQSMRVDTSKLGLTETEALGRPYLASMGIYVFKFDRLVHLLKDDPDSLDFGREIIPAAIRAGHVEAYLFDGYWEDIGTISAFYRANLDLTSKIPKFNLFDAEAPVFTRARYLPPSKIEESQILDSILSDGCIIGGAAITNSVIGLRSRIGKGVRVDSSFLMGADYYQSFEEMRADLVTGKPRVGIGEGTVINRAIIDKNARIGSNVRLLNEAKAVDADAEDGSYYIRDGIIIVPKNAVIKDGTVV
;
A
#
# COMPACT_ATOMS: atom_id res chain seq x y z
N MET A 1 -16.89 -0.44 34.79
CA MET A 1 -16.32 0.17 33.58
C MET A 1 -15.76 -0.98 32.77
N PRO A 2 -15.99 -1.10 31.46
CA PRO A 2 -15.30 -2.11 30.66
C PRO A 2 -13.78 -1.89 30.83
N ALA A 3 -13.01 -2.99 30.86
CA ALA A 3 -11.55 -2.92 30.99
C ALA A 3 -11.01 -2.03 29.87
N LYS A 4 -10.23 -1.01 30.23
CA LYS A 4 -9.63 -0.11 29.25
C LYS A 4 -8.41 -0.83 28.66
N HIS A 5 -8.57 -1.46 27.53
CA HIS A 5 -7.45 -2.10 26.82
C HIS A 5 -6.43 -1.07 26.32
N ASN A 6 -5.15 -1.38 26.49
CA ASN A 6 -4.03 -0.56 26.02
C ASN A 6 -3.48 -1.16 24.73
N VAL A 7 -3.97 -0.63 23.59
CA VAL A 7 -3.63 -1.10 22.24
C VAL A 7 -2.47 -0.29 21.67
N LEU A 8 -1.54 -0.98 21.03
CA LEU A 8 -0.50 -0.39 20.21
C LEU A 8 -0.50 -1.07 18.82
N ALA A 9 -0.32 -0.31 17.76
CA ALA A 9 -0.20 -0.85 16.42
C ALA A 9 1.27 -0.87 15.96
N VAL A 10 1.65 -1.95 15.27
CA VAL A 10 2.92 -2.07 14.55
C VAL A 10 2.60 -2.22 13.06
N ILE A 11 3.09 -1.28 12.25
CA ILE A 11 2.89 -1.26 10.80
C ILE A 11 4.18 -1.71 10.13
N LEU A 12 4.11 -2.82 9.40
CA LEU A 12 5.25 -3.42 8.72
C LEU A 12 5.52 -2.68 7.39
N GLY A 13 6.63 -1.96 7.32
CA GLY A 13 7.01 -1.14 6.16
C GLY A 13 8.39 -1.45 5.57
N GLY A 14 9.01 -2.56 5.97
CA GLY A 14 10.43 -2.85 5.72
C GLY A 14 10.77 -3.65 4.46
N GLY A 15 9.81 -4.20 3.73
CA GLY A 15 10.06 -5.08 2.58
C GLY A 15 10.69 -4.36 1.38
N ALA A 16 11.54 -5.06 0.62
CA ALA A 16 12.22 -4.52 -0.57
C ALA A 16 11.26 -4.15 -1.72
N GLY A 17 10.07 -4.77 -1.79
CA GLY A 17 9.03 -4.46 -2.78
C GLY A 17 9.45 -4.72 -4.23
N THR A 18 10.24 -5.76 -4.50
CA THR A 18 10.84 -6.05 -5.81
C THR A 18 9.82 -6.23 -6.92
N ARG A 19 8.63 -6.77 -6.61
CA ARG A 19 7.53 -6.95 -7.59
C ARG A 19 6.90 -5.63 -8.07
N LEU A 20 7.16 -4.51 -7.37
CA LEU A 20 6.76 -3.15 -7.77
C LEU A 20 7.89 -2.35 -8.43
N PHE A 21 9.03 -2.98 -8.74
CA PHE A 21 10.07 -2.31 -9.52
C PHE A 21 9.52 -1.90 -10.91
N PRO A 22 9.81 -0.66 -11.40
CA PRO A 22 10.81 0.31 -10.92
C PRO A 22 10.29 1.34 -9.89
N LEU A 23 9.03 1.30 -9.46
CA LEU A 23 8.45 2.28 -8.53
C LEU A 23 9.14 2.27 -7.15
N THR A 24 9.75 1.14 -6.78
CA THR A 24 10.49 0.94 -5.52
C THR A 24 11.99 1.22 -5.64
N GLN A 25 12.48 1.63 -6.79
CA GLN A 25 13.90 1.91 -7.02
C GLN A 25 14.47 2.97 -6.07
N GLN A 26 13.70 4.01 -5.74
CA GLN A 26 14.12 5.15 -4.92
C GLN A 26 13.30 5.34 -3.63
N ARG A 27 12.43 4.39 -3.29
CA ARG A 27 11.59 4.41 -2.08
C ARG A 27 11.12 3.01 -1.71
N SER A 28 10.76 2.81 -0.44
CA SER A 28 10.10 1.59 0.01
C SER A 28 8.67 1.49 -0.55
N LYS A 29 8.11 0.27 -0.62
CA LYS A 29 6.74 0.02 -1.12
C LYS A 29 5.68 0.86 -0.39
N PRO A 30 5.66 0.99 0.96
CA PRO A 30 4.68 1.82 1.66
C PRO A 30 4.75 3.32 1.32
N ALA A 31 5.87 3.78 0.76
CA ALA A 31 6.06 5.17 0.36
C ALA A 31 5.63 5.46 -1.09
N VAL A 32 5.17 4.46 -1.85
CA VAL A 32 4.70 4.65 -3.23
C VAL A 32 3.43 5.51 -3.22
N PRO A 33 3.33 6.53 -4.09
CA PRO A 33 2.14 7.39 -4.20
C PRO A 33 0.89 6.61 -4.62
N LEU A 34 -0.26 6.98 -4.05
CA LEU A 34 -1.57 6.40 -4.33
C LEU A 34 -2.59 7.53 -4.55
N GLY A 35 -3.53 7.37 -5.49
CA GLY A 35 -4.66 8.28 -5.68
C GLY A 35 -4.28 9.75 -5.87
N GLY A 36 -3.09 10.02 -6.42
CA GLY A 36 -2.58 11.34 -6.75
C GLY A 36 -1.88 12.09 -5.61
N LYS A 37 -2.31 11.96 -4.36
CA LYS A 37 -1.72 12.71 -3.23
C LYS A 37 -1.32 11.89 -2.01
N TYR A 38 -1.84 10.68 -1.87
CA TYR A 38 -1.62 9.78 -0.74
C TYR A 38 -0.36 8.92 -0.94
N ARG A 39 -0.04 8.10 0.05
CA ARG A 39 0.92 6.99 -0.02
C ARG A 39 0.26 5.74 0.54
N LEU A 40 0.74 4.56 0.16
CA LEU A 40 0.16 3.30 0.62
C LEU A 40 0.08 3.20 2.15
N VAL A 41 1.12 3.62 2.86
CA VAL A 41 1.15 3.61 4.33
C VAL A 41 0.06 4.47 4.97
N ASP A 42 -0.41 5.52 4.29
CA ASP A 42 -1.45 6.41 4.82
C ASP A 42 -2.76 5.65 5.09
N ILE A 43 -3.00 4.54 4.38
CA ILE A 43 -4.19 3.70 4.56
C ILE A 43 -4.20 3.05 5.96
N ALA A 44 -3.16 2.29 6.30
CA ALA A 44 -3.09 1.61 7.60
C ALA A 44 -3.10 2.61 8.77
N ILE A 45 -2.37 3.73 8.65
CA ILE A 45 -2.34 4.78 9.68
C ILE A 45 -3.70 5.46 9.82
N SER A 46 -4.39 5.75 8.71
CA SER A 46 -5.71 6.37 8.75
C SER A 46 -6.75 5.44 9.37
N ASN A 47 -6.73 4.16 9.04
CA ASN A 47 -7.60 3.17 9.69
C ASN A 47 -7.34 3.10 11.20
N CYS A 48 -6.08 3.18 11.67
CA CYS A 48 -5.75 3.28 13.08
C CYS A 48 -6.38 4.53 13.72
N ILE A 49 -6.16 5.71 13.13
CA ILE A 49 -6.69 6.98 13.65
C ILE A 49 -8.22 6.95 13.72
N ASN A 50 -8.88 6.49 12.66
CA ASN A 50 -10.34 6.38 12.59
C ASN A 50 -10.92 5.34 13.56
N SER A 51 -10.06 4.43 14.08
CA SER A 51 -10.41 3.38 15.05
C SER A 51 -9.92 3.67 16.48
N ASP A 52 -9.53 4.92 16.79
CA ASP A 52 -9.02 5.34 18.09
C ASP A 52 -7.71 4.63 18.54
N VAL A 53 -6.96 4.05 17.59
CA VAL A 53 -5.63 3.48 17.85
C VAL A 53 -4.57 4.53 17.53
N PHE A 54 -4.12 5.26 18.55
CA PHE A 54 -3.23 6.42 18.36
C PHE A 54 -1.76 6.14 18.67
N LYS A 55 -1.40 4.96 19.15
CA LYS A 55 -0.02 4.56 19.39
C LYS A 55 0.44 3.65 18.27
N MET A 56 1.35 4.13 17.42
CA MET A 56 1.76 3.41 16.21
C MET A 56 3.27 3.45 16.03
N PHE A 57 3.88 2.28 15.88
CA PHE A 57 5.23 2.15 15.34
C PHE A 57 5.17 1.73 13.88
N VAL A 58 5.99 2.35 13.04
CA VAL A 58 6.16 1.97 11.64
C VAL A 58 7.57 1.41 11.47
N LEU A 59 7.67 0.10 11.19
CA LEU A 59 8.94 -0.57 11.00
C LEU A 59 9.48 -0.29 9.60
N THR A 60 10.72 0.16 9.51
CA THR A 60 11.31 0.52 8.22
C THR A 60 12.71 -0.07 8.06
N GLN A 61 13.07 -0.41 6.84
CA GLN A 61 14.39 -0.97 6.52
C GLN A 61 14.88 -0.51 5.15
N TYR A 62 14.28 -1.04 4.08
CA TYR A 62 14.74 -0.81 2.72
C TYR A 62 14.25 0.53 2.16
N ASN A 63 15.16 1.34 1.56
CA ASN A 63 14.85 2.64 0.91
C ASN A 63 13.92 3.54 1.73
N SER A 64 14.09 3.59 3.05
CA SER A 64 13.15 4.17 4.01
C SER A 64 13.14 5.70 4.08
N ALA A 65 14.17 6.40 3.59
CA ALA A 65 14.32 7.85 3.75
C ALA A 65 13.08 8.67 3.32
N SER A 66 12.45 8.26 2.20
CA SER A 66 11.23 8.92 1.69
C SER A 66 10.01 8.63 2.59
N LEU A 67 9.91 7.43 3.15
CA LEU A 67 8.86 7.04 4.08
C LEU A 67 9.02 7.78 5.41
N ASN A 68 10.20 7.74 6.02
CA ASN A 68 10.49 8.39 7.30
C ASN A 68 10.19 9.89 7.24
N ARG A 69 10.60 10.57 6.15
CA ARG A 69 10.30 11.99 5.94
C ARG A 69 8.79 12.24 5.83
N HIS A 70 8.06 11.37 5.13
CA HIS A 70 6.62 11.51 4.99
C HIS A 70 5.92 11.37 6.35
N LEU A 71 6.23 10.36 7.13
CA LEU A 71 5.65 10.12 8.44
C LEU A 71 5.89 11.29 9.39
N ALA A 72 7.14 11.72 9.52
CA ALA A 72 7.52 12.84 10.40
C ALA A 72 6.86 14.18 10.03
N GLN A 73 6.51 14.38 8.75
CA GLN A 73 5.88 15.60 8.27
C GLN A 73 4.35 15.54 8.24
N THR A 74 3.76 14.35 8.36
CA THR A 74 2.31 14.13 8.20
C THR A 74 1.63 13.98 9.55
N TYR A 75 2.10 13.03 10.36
CA TYR A 75 1.40 12.59 11.56
C TYR A 75 2.03 13.21 12.80
N ARG A 76 1.38 14.27 13.30
CA ARG A 76 1.80 14.97 14.51
C ARG A 76 0.60 15.08 15.44
N PHE A 77 0.66 14.34 16.52
CA PHE A 77 -0.32 14.45 17.59
C PHE A 77 -0.02 15.65 18.49
N SER A 78 -1.04 16.13 19.19
CA SER A 78 -0.88 17.17 20.20
C SER A 78 0.07 16.68 21.30
N GLN A 79 0.95 17.56 21.79
CA GLN A 79 1.83 17.27 22.92
C GLN A 79 1.08 16.93 24.22
N PHE A 80 -0.24 17.17 24.27
CA PHE A 80 -1.11 16.83 25.39
C PHE A 80 -1.84 15.49 25.19
N SER A 81 -1.60 14.81 24.07
CA SER A 81 -2.12 13.46 23.81
C SER A 81 -1.03 12.41 24.04
N ASN A 82 -1.43 11.18 24.34
CA ASN A 82 -0.51 10.04 24.45
C ASN A 82 -0.33 9.31 23.09
N GLY A 83 -0.81 9.90 21.99
CA GLY A 83 -0.72 9.33 20.65
C GLY A 83 0.60 9.70 19.98
N PHE A 84 1.10 8.79 19.16
CA PHE A 84 2.28 9.00 18.32
C PHE A 84 2.24 8.12 17.05
N VAL A 85 2.95 8.55 16.01
CA VAL A 85 3.41 7.72 14.90
C VAL A 85 4.92 7.84 14.85
N GLU A 86 5.61 6.80 15.25
CA GLU A 86 7.07 6.78 15.36
C GLU A 86 7.66 5.71 14.44
N VAL A 87 8.82 6.03 13.87
CA VAL A 87 9.55 5.12 12.99
C VAL A 87 10.57 4.35 13.83
N LEU A 88 10.48 3.02 13.78
CA LEU A 88 11.54 2.14 14.24
C LEU A 88 12.24 1.57 13.00
N ALA A 89 13.43 2.06 12.73
CA ALA A 89 14.27 1.53 11.66
C ALA A 89 14.96 0.24 12.14
N ALA A 90 15.25 -0.66 11.21
CA ALA A 90 16.13 -1.78 11.53
C ALA A 90 17.48 -1.27 12.01
N GLU A 91 17.96 -1.79 13.13
CA GLU A 91 19.21 -1.42 13.77
C GLU A 91 20.12 -2.64 13.88
N GLN A 92 21.42 -2.40 13.81
CA GLN A 92 22.41 -3.41 14.13
C GLN A 92 22.88 -3.19 15.56
N THR A 93 22.72 -4.19 16.41
CA THR A 93 23.20 -4.17 17.79
C THR A 93 24.21 -5.31 18.01
N PRO A 94 24.98 -5.29 19.09
CA PRO A 94 25.88 -6.41 19.41
C PRO A 94 25.14 -7.77 19.49
N GLU A 95 23.87 -7.76 19.93
CA GLU A 95 23.03 -8.95 20.07
C GLU A 95 22.35 -9.35 18.75
N SER A 96 22.13 -8.39 17.83
CA SER A 96 21.47 -8.61 16.53
C SER A 96 22.21 -7.84 15.43
N PRO A 97 23.25 -8.45 14.80
CA PRO A 97 24.04 -7.79 13.76
C PRO A 97 23.35 -7.75 12.38
N HIS A 98 22.17 -8.33 12.27
CA HIS A 98 21.43 -8.47 11.02
C HIS A 98 20.27 -7.48 10.92
N TRP A 99 19.98 -7.06 9.69
CA TRP A 99 18.74 -6.37 9.36
C TRP A 99 17.55 -7.31 9.59
N PHE A 100 16.32 -6.79 9.63
CA PHE A 100 15.11 -7.62 9.73
C PHE A 100 15.09 -8.71 8.65
N GLN A 101 15.05 -9.96 9.07
CA GLN A 101 15.09 -11.13 8.18
C GLN A 101 13.70 -11.60 7.74
N GLY A 102 12.66 -11.08 8.37
CA GLY A 102 11.27 -11.40 8.07
C GLY A 102 10.31 -10.56 8.92
N THR A 103 9.03 -10.80 8.76
CA THR A 103 7.97 -10.03 9.42
C THR A 103 7.94 -10.28 10.93
N ALA A 104 8.11 -11.52 11.37
CA ALA A 104 8.16 -11.87 12.78
C ALA A 104 9.49 -11.44 13.43
N ASP A 105 10.60 -11.60 12.72
CA ASP A 105 11.89 -11.13 13.17
C ASP A 105 11.92 -9.62 13.39
N ALA A 106 11.29 -8.85 12.51
CA ALA A 106 11.17 -7.41 12.67
C ALA A 106 10.47 -7.02 13.98
N VAL A 107 9.39 -7.72 14.35
CA VAL A 107 8.68 -7.48 15.61
C VAL A 107 9.48 -8.00 16.80
N ARG A 108 10.20 -9.11 16.66
CA ARG A 108 11.08 -9.64 17.72
C ARG A 108 12.19 -8.65 18.08
N GLN A 109 12.84 -8.06 17.10
CA GLN A 109 13.93 -7.09 17.32
C GLN A 109 13.46 -5.83 18.04
N ILE A 110 12.20 -5.42 17.84
CA ILE A 110 11.64 -4.23 18.52
C ILE A 110 10.94 -4.54 19.85
N LEU A 111 10.88 -5.80 20.30
CA LEU A 111 10.24 -6.15 21.58
C LEU A 111 10.69 -5.29 22.77
N PRO A 112 11.99 -4.94 22.94
CA PRO A 112 12.41 -4.06 24.03
C PRO A 112 11.66 -2.72 24.03
N HIS A 113 11.44 -2.12 22.85
CA HIS A 113 10.68 -0.87 22.73
C HIS A 113 9.19 -1.04 23.04
N LEU A 114 8.61 -2.22 22.81
CA LEU A 114 7.19 -2.48 23.07
C LEU A 114 6.92 -2.72 24.58
N LEU A 115 7.86 -3.35 25.28
CA LEU A 115 7.70 -3.71 26.70
C LEU A 115 7.51 -2.50 27.62
N ASP A 116 8.09 -1.36 27.29
CA ASP A 116 8.04 -0.13 28.10
C ASP A 116 6.65 0.54 28.06
N TRP A 117 5.76 0.17 27.12
CA TRP A 117 4.45 0.82 26.94
C TRP A 117 3.32 0.21 27.78
N GLY A 118 3.57 -0.91 28.48
CA GLY A 118 2.56 -1.58 29.31
C GLY A 118 1.29 -1.94 28.54
N ILE A 119 1.45 -2.37 27.27
CA ILE A 119 0.35 -2.77 26.40
C ILE A 119 -0.16 -4.16 26.75
N ASP A 120 -1.44 -4.40 26.53
CA ASP A 120 -2.06 -5.73 26.65
C ASP A 120 -2.39 -6.34 25.29
N THR A 121 -2.54 -5.51 24.27
CA THR A 121 -2.96 -5.91 22.94
C THR A 121 -2.07 -5.26 21.86
N LEU A 122 -1.52 -6.08 20.96
CA LEU A 122 -0.74 -5.62 19.81
C LEU A 122 -1.50 -5.88 18.51
N LEU A 123 -1.68 -4.79 17.73
CA LEU A 123 -2.24 -4.83 16.37
C LEU A 123 -1.09 -4.81 15.36
N ILE A 124 -0.95 -5.84 14.53
CA ILE A 124 0.08 -5.93 13.48
C ILE A 124 -0.58 -5.72 12.13
N LEU A 125 -0.06 -4.77 11.37
CA LEU A 125 -0.60 -4.31 10.09
C LEU A 125 0.45 -4.35 8.98
N SER A 126 0.01 -4.62 7.76
CA SER A 126 0.82 -4.37 6.56
C SER A 126 0.70 -2.90 6.13
N GLY A 127 1.82 -2.26 5.79
CA GLY A 127 1.87 -0.85 5.38
C GLY A 127 1.64 -0.62 3.88
N ASP A 128 1.17 -1.61 3.14
CA ASP A 128 1.13 -1.63 1.68
C ASP A 128 -0.17 -2.20 1.08
N HIS A 129 -1.21 -2.35 1.89
CA HIS A 129 -2.54 -2.80 1.47
C HIS A 129 -3.52 -1.63 1.30
N LEU A 130 -4.54 -1.83 0.46
CA LEU A 130 -5.61 -0.87 0.21
C LEU A 130 -6.93 -1.44 0.72
N TYR A 131 -7.49 -0.82 1.78
CA TYR A 131 -8.74 -1.22 2.42
C TYR A 131 -9.21 -0.16 3.42
N HIS A 132 -10.51 -0.15 3.73
CA HIS A 132 -11.07 0.55 4.89
C HIS A 132 -11.51 -0.48 5.92
N MET A 133 -11.03 -0.36 7.16
CA MET A 133 -11.42 -1.24 8.25
C MET A 133 -11.56 -0.44 9.55
N ASP A 134 -12.68 -0.61 10.24
CA ASP A 134 -12.83 -0.18 11.62
C ASP A 134 -12.24 -1.24 12.56
N TYR A 135 -11.05 -0.96 13.05
CA TYR A 135 -10.36 -1.90 13.96
C TYR A 135 -11.06 -2.06 15.31
N ARG A 136 -11.99 -1.19 15.71
CA ARG A 136 -12.75 -1.36 16.95
C ARG A 136 -13.56 -2.66 16.92
N GLN A 137 -14.14 -3.01 15.78
CA GLN A 137 -14.87 -4.26 15.61
C GLN A 137 -13.93 -5.47 15.65
N PHE A 138 -12.78 -5.37 15.00
CA PHE A 138 -11.76 -6.41 14.98
C PHE A 138 -11.18 -6.66 16.38
N LEU A 139 -10.82 -5.61 17.10
CA LEU A 139 -10.35 -5.66 18.47
C LEU A 139 -11.43 -6.18 19.43
N GLY A 140 -12.69 -5.72 19.26
CA GLY A 140 -13.84 -6.21 20.03
C GLY A 140 -13.99 -7.73 19.90
N ARG A 141 -13.96 -8.24 18.68
CA ARG A 141 -14.02 -9.71 18.44
C ARG A 141 -12.88 -10.45 19.14
N HIS A 142 -11.66 -9.92 19.12
CA HIS A 142 -10.51 -10.49 19.80
C HIS A 142 -10.73 -10.59 21.30
N TRP A 143 -11.20 -9.53 21.94
CA TRP A 143 -11.44 -9.51 23.39
C TRP A 143 -12.62 -10.38 23.79
N ASP A 144 -13.73 -10.34 23.04
CA ASP A 144 -14.94 -11.10 23.32
C ASP A 144 -14.71 -12.62 23.19
N SER A 145 -13.93 -13.06 22.21
CA SER A 145 -13.58 -14.46 22.01
C SER A 145 -12.57 -14.98 23.04
N GLY A 146 -11.84 -14.08 23.71
CA GLY A 146 -10.73 -14.44 24.59
C GLY A 146 -9.56 -15.10 23.84
N ALA A 147 -9.48 -14.96 22.52
CA ALA A 147 -8.43 -15.56 21.70
C ALA A 147 -7.03 -15.05 22.07
N ASP A 148 -6.02 -15.88 21.90
CA ASP A 148 -4.62 -15.48 22.03
C ASP A 148 -4.16 -14.67 20.81
N VAL A 149 -4.70 -15.05 19.63
CA VAL A 149 -4.48 -14.39 18.36
C VAL A 149 -5.78 -14.30 17.59
N THR A 150 -6.05 -13.17 16.91
CA THR A 150 -7.12 -13.07 15.93
C THR A 150 -6.54 -12.63 14.59
N VAL A 151 -6.89 -13.37 13.54
CA VAL A 151 -6.43 -13.13 12.16
C VAL A 151 -7.57 -12.55 11.35
N SER A 152 -7.34 -11.42 10.70
CA SER A 152 -8.30 -10.91 9.71
C SER A 152 -8.23 -11.72 8.43
N VAL A 153 -9.40 -12.16 7.95
CA VAL A 153 -9.53 -13.01 6.77
C VAL A 153 -10.56 -12.46 5.80
N THR A 154 -10.36 -12.72 4.52
CA THR A 154 -11.30 -12.36 3.47
C THR A 154 -11.57 -13.56 2.55
N PRO A 155 -12.80 -13.76 2.06
CA PRO A 155 -13.08 -14.79 1.06
C PRO A 155 -12.45 -14.44 -0.27
N CYS A 156 -11.82 -15.41 -0.94
CA CYS A 156 -11.24 -15.21 -2.26
C CYS A 156 -11.56 -16.35 -3.23
N ASP A 157 -11.39 -16.06 -4.52
CA ASP A 157 -11.51 -17.03 -5.60
C ASP A 157 -10.25 -17.91 -5.74
N GLU A 158 -10.33 -18.94 -6.56
CA GLU A 158 -9.23 -19.87 -6.78
C GLU A 158 -8.01 -19.22 -7.45
N ALA A 159 -8.23 -18.22 -8.31
CA ALA A 159 -7.16 -17.57 -9.04
C ALA A 159 -6.25 -16.76 -8.09
N ALA A 160 -6.85 -16.07 -7.12
CA ALA A 160 -6.12 -15.27 -6.13
C ALA A 160 -5.57 -16.13 -4.96
N ALA A 161 -6.21 -17.27 -4.66
CA ALA A 161 -5.93 -18.07 -3.47
C ALA A 161 -4.46 -18.53 -3.36
N SER A 162 -3.80 -18.82 -4.50
CA SER A 162 -2.39 -19.27 -4.51
C SER A 162 -1.38 -18.18 -4.12
N ASP A 163 -1.80 -16.92 -4.04
CA ASP A 163 -0.95 -15.77 -3.69
C ASP A 163 -0.98 -15.44 -2.21
N PHE A 164 -1.89 -16.04 -1.45
CA PHE A 164 -2.13 -15.74 -0.04
C PHE A 164 -1.92 -16.94 0.88
N GLY A 165 -1.70 -16.66 2.17
CA GLY A 165 -1.87 -17.66 3.21
C GLY A 165 -3.36 -18.02 3.35
N LEU A 166 -3.70 -19.29 3.22
CA LEU A 166 -5.06 -19.78 3.36
C LEU A 166 -5.29 -20.44 4.71
N LEU A 167 -6.54 -20.37 5.19
CA LEU A 167 -6.90 -20.95 6.47
C LEU A 167 -8.27 -21.63 6.44
N LYS A 168 -8.46 -22.55 7.39
CA LYS A 168 -9.74 -23.18 7.68
C LYS A 168 -10.16 -22.90 9.10
N THR A 169 -11.46 -22.78 9.31
CA THR A 169 -12.07 -22.62 10.63
C THR A 169 -12.96 -23.79 10.98
N ASP A 170 -13.12 -24.03 12.27
CA ASP A 170 -14.21 -24.85 12.78
C ASP A 170 -15.55 -24.08 12.78
N ALA A 171 -16.60 -24.71 13.26
CA ALA A 171 -17.94 -24.12 13.32
C ALA A 171 -18.05 -22.93 14.29
N ALA A 172 -17.10 -22.77 15.21
CA ALA A 172 -17.07 -21.67 16.17
C ALA A 172 -16.27 -20.45 15.68
N GLY A 173 -15.58 -20.56 14.52
CA GLY A 173 -14.72 -19.51 13.96
C GLY A 173 -13.25 -19.64 14.34
N ARG A 174 -12.90 -20.68 15.13
CA ARG A 174 -11.51 -20.93 15.50
C ARG A 174 -10.73 -21.48 14.31
N ILE A 175 -9.54 -20.93 14.06
CA ILE A 175 -8.64 -21.41 13.00
C ILE A 175 -8.02 -22.75 13.41
N VAL A 176 -8.16 -23.76 12.56
CA VAL A 176 -7.67 -25.12 12.77
C VAL A 176 -6.55 -25.51 11.82
N GLU A 177 -6.43 -24.85 10.68
CA GLU A 177 -5.39 -25.11 9.67
C GLU A 177 -4.98 -23.81 8.99
N PHE A 178 -3.68 -23.68 8.70
CA PHE A 178 -3.10 -22.57 7.94
C PHE A 178 -2.05 -23.11 6.97
N LYS A 179 -2.09 -22.68 5.71
CA LYS A 179 -1.09 -22.99 4.68
C LYS A 179 -0.68 -21.73 3.93
N GLU A 180 0.61 -21.42 3.90
CA GLU A 180 1.15 -20.26 3.19
C GLU A 180 1.30 -20.57 1.70
N LYS A 181 0.58 -19.85 0.86
CA LYS A 181 0.63 -19.91 -0.62
C LYS A 181 0.58 -21.34 -1.18
N PRO A 182 -0.45 -22.12 -0.83
CA PRO A 182 -0.55 -23.49 -1.28
C PRO A 182 -0.78 -23.57 -2.79
N LYS A 183 -0.34 -24.67 -3.40
CA LYS A 183 -0.51 -24.95 -4.84
C LYS A 183 -0.99 -26.39 -5.06
N GLY A 184 -1.58 -26.63 -6.24
CA GLY A 184 -2.02 -27.98 -6.61
C GLY A 184 -3.00 -28.60 -5.59
N ASP A 185 -2.74 -29.84 -5.18
CA ASP A 185 -3.61 -30.59 -4.24
C ASP A 185 -3.71 -29.90 -2.88
N ASP A 186 -2.64 -29.26 -2.41
CA ASP A 186 -2.65 -28.47 -1.18
C ASP A 186 -3.63 -27.31 -1.27
N LEU A 187 -3.69 -26.60 -2.40
CA LEU A 187 -4.67 -25.54 -2.65
C LEU A 187 -6.08 -26.11 -2.60
N GLN A 188 -6.37 -27.19 -3.33
CA GLN A 188 -7.69 -27.80 -3.34
C GLN A 188 -8.12 -28.27 -1.95
N SER A 189 -7.18 -28.78 -1.15
CA SER A 189 -7.45 -29.18 0.23
C SER A 189 -7.92 -28.04 1.12
N MET A 190 -7.60 -26.77 0.80
CA MET A 190 -7.94 -25.57 1.60
C MET A 190 -9.31 -24.98 1.27
N ARG A 191 -10.11 -25.58 0.39
CA ARG A 191 -11.48 -25.12 0.12
C ARG A 191 -12.34 -25.23 1.37
N VAL A 192 -13.18 -24.22 1.59
CA VAL A 192 -14.13 -24.12 2.70
C VAL A 192 -15.50 -23.68 2.19
N ASP A 193 -16.53 -23.97 2.96
CA ASP A 193 -17.89 -23.49 2.72
C ASP A 193 -18.05 -22.09 3.34
N THR A 194 -17.78 -21.06 2.53
CA THR A 194 -17.86 -19.66 2.97
C THR A 194 -19.30 -19.16 3.18
N SER A 195 -20.34 -19.92 2.77
CA SER A 195 -21.74 -19.57 3.08
C SER A 195 -22.01 -19.60 4.58
N LYS A 196 -21.31 -20.44 5.33
CA LYS A 196 -21.37 -20.52 6.80
C LYS A 196 -20.84 -19.27 7.50
N LEU A 197 -20.16 -18.38 6.76
CA LEU A 197 -19.61 -17.13 7.24
C LEU A 197 -20.48 -15.92 6.86
N GLY A 198 -21.67 -16.16 6.30
CA GLY A 198 -22.63 -15.12 5.96
C GLY A 198 -22.67 -14.71 4.49
N LEU A 199 -21.86 -15.33 3.61
CA LEU A 199 -21.95 -15.11 2.18
C LEU A 199 -23.20 -15.79 1.61
N THR A 200 -23.77 -15.23 0.55
CA THR A 200 -24.81 -15.91 -0.23
C THR A 200 -24.24 -17.17 -0.89
N GLU A 201 -25.09 -18.15 -1.22
CA GLU A 201 -24.66 -19.39 -1.87
C GLU A 201 -23.87 -19.11 -3.17
N THR A 202 -24.34 -18.14 -3.97
CA THR A 202 -23.67 -17.75 -5.22
C THR A 202 -22.28 -17.15 -4.98
N GLU A 203 -22.15 -16.29 -3.98
CA GLU A 203 -20.86 -15.71 -3.60
C GLU A 203 -19.90 -16.76 -3.04
N ALA A 204 -20.39 -17.66 -2.22
CA ALA A 204 -19.60 -18.74 -1.63
C ALA A 204 -19.04 -19.70 -2.69
N LEU A 205 -19.84 -20.04 -3.71
CA LEU A 205 -19.35 -20.83 -4.85
C LEU A 205 -18.22 -20.15 -5.61
N GLY A 206 -18.29 -18.82 -5.77
CA GLY A 206 -17.25 -18.03 -6.45
C GLY A 206 -16.00 -17.76 -5.60
N ARG A 207 -16.12 -17.83 -4.26
CA ARG A 207 -15.04 -17.50 -3.30
C ARG A 207 -14.89 -18.58 -2.22
N PRO A 208 -14.45 -19.79 -2.59
CA PRO A 208 -14.43 -20.94 -1.68
C PRO A 208 -13.17 -21.04 -0.82
N TYR A 209 -12.37 -19.98 -0.69
CA TYR A 209 -11.18 -19.95 0.14
C TYR A 209 -11.21 -18.78 1.11
N LEU A 210 -10.55 -18.93 2.26
CA LEU A 210 -10.31 -17.85 3.22
C LEU A 210 -8.84 -17.44 3.17
N ALA A 211 -8.58 -16.23 2.69
CA ALA A 211 -7.25 -15.66 2.65
C ALA A 211 -6.95 -14.85 3.91
N SER A 212 -5.76 -15.04 4.47
CA SER A 212 -5.20 -14.14 5.49
C SER A 212 -4.88 -12.80 4.88
N MET A 213 -5.38 -11.73 5.48
CA MET A 213 -5.05 -10.37 5.07
C MET A 213 -3.68 -9.90 5.59
N GLY A 214 -2.94 -10.72 6.35
CA GLY A 214 -1.71 -10.28 6.99
C GLY A 214 -1.92 -9.21 8.09
N ILE A 215 -3.11 -9.19 8.67
CA ILE A 215 -3.52 -8.28 9.73
C ILE A 215 -3.87 -9.12 10.96
N TYR A 216 -3.21 -8.85 12.07
CA TYR A 216 -3.28 -9.69 13.26
C TYR A 216 -3.51 -8.86 14.53
N VAL A 217 -4.28 -9.40 15.47
CA VAL A 217 -4.35 -8.92 16.85
C VAL A 217 -3.81 -10.01 17.76
N PHE A 218 -2.89 -9.65 18.64
CA PHE A 218 -2.30 -10.56 19.61
C PHE A 218 -2.56 -10.06 21.03
N LYS A 219 -2.84 -10.97 21.96
CA LYS A 219 -2.51 -10.72 23.37
C LYS A 219 -1.00 -10.54 23.45
N PHE A 220 -0.56 -9.46 24.05
CA PHE A 220 0.86 -9.08 23.99
C PHE A 220 1.79 -10.09 24.68
N ASP A 221 1.39 -10.62 25.83
CA ASP A 221 2.13 -11.65 26.54
C ASP A 221 2.30 -12.92 25.72
N ARG A 222 1.23 -13.34 25.00
CA ARG A 222 1.28 -14.52 24.13
C ARG A 222 2.20 -14.33 22.94
N LEU A 223 2.18 -13.15 22.34
CA LEU A 223 3.13 -12.83 21.26
C LEU A 223 4.57 -12.88 21.76
N VAL A 224 4.85 -12.29 22.92
CA VAL A 224 6.21 -12.31 23.50
C VAL A 224 6.70 -13.76 23.69
N HIS A 225 5.84 -14.66 24.19
CA HIS A 225 6.17 -16.09 24.31
C HIS A 225 6.45 -16.71 22.95
N LEU A 226 5.54 -16.57 21.98
CA LEU A 226 5.71 -17.14 20.63
C LEU A 226 7.01 -16.68 19.93
N LEU A 227 7.40 -15.41 20.10
CA LEU A 227 8.61 -14.87 19.50
C LEU A 227 9.90 -15.25 20.22
N LYS A 228 9.84 -15.58 21.54
CA LYS A 228 10.99 -16.00 22.33
C LYS A 228 11.21 -17.52 22.33
N ASP A 229 10.14 -18.30 22.26
CA ASP A 229 10.19 -19.76 22.30
C ASP A 229 10.83 -20.34 21.01
N ASP A 230 10.65 -19.63 19.88
CA ASP A 230 11.26 -20.00 18.60
C ASP A 230 11.94 -18.77 17.96
N PRO A 231 13.21 -18.49 18.33
CA PRO A 231 13.95 -17.35 17.83
C PRO A 231 14.32 -17.45 16.34
N ASP A 232 14.27 -18.64 15.76
CA ASP A 232 14.56 -18.89 14.34
C ASP A 232 13.37 -18.63 13.43
N SER A 233 12.17 -18.52 13.96
CA SER A 233 10.97 -18.16 13.20
C SER A 233 11.04 -16.73 12.72
N LEU A 234 11.00 -16.53 11.39
CA LEU A 234 11.20 -15.24 10.73
C LEU A 234 9.89 -14.61 10.23
N ASP A 235 8.86 -15.42 9.94
CA ASP A 235 7.64 -14.97 9.27
C ASP A 235 6.38 -15.30 10.06
N PHE A 236 5.43 -14.33 10.12
CA PHE A 236 4.17 -14.56 10.83
C PHE A 236 3.34 -15.66 10.18
N GLY A 237 3.15 -15.62 8.86
CA GLY A 237 2.29 -16.56 8.15
C GLY A 237 2.85 -17.98 8.13
N ARG A 238 4.13 -18.11 7.85
CA ARG A 238 4.76 -19.44 7.70
C ARG A 238 5.02 -20.15 9.01
N GLU A 239 5.29 -19.41 10.08
CA GLU A 239 5.86 -19.98 11.30
C GLU A 239 5.07 -19.61 12.55
N ILE A 240 4.84 -18.33 12.82
CA ILE A 240 4.22 -17.88 14.08
C ILE A 240 2.73 -18.25 14.15
N ILE A 241 1.95 -18.01 13.08
CA ILE A 241 0.51 -18.36 13.10
C ILE A 241 0.29 -19.88 13.21
N PRO A 242 0.99 -20.74 12.43
CA PRO A 242 0.92 -22.18 12.65
C PRO A 242 1.35 -22.62 14.07
N ALA A 243 2.37 -22.01 14.65
CA ALA A 243 2.75 -22.29 16.04
C ALA A 243 1.65 -21.86 17.03
N ALA A 244 1.05 -20.69 16.84
CA ALA A 244 -0.05 -20.21 17.65
C ALA A 244 -1.29 -21.14 17.58
N ILE A 245 -1.62 -21.67 16.41
CA ILE A 245 -2.73 -22.63 16.22
C ILE A 245 -2.49 -23.90 17.04
N ARG A 246 -1.25 -24.40 17.09
CA ARG A 246 -0.89 -25.60 17.87
C ARG A 246 -0.89 -25.35 19.38
N ALA A 247 -0.53 -24.13 19.82
CA ALA A 247 -0.30 -23.82 21.22
C ALA A 247 -1.49 -23.19 21.96
N GLY A 248 -2.47 -22.63 21.23
CA GLY A 248 -3.49 -21.80 21.85
C GLY A 248 -4.76 -21.62 21.03
N HIS A 249 -5.50 -20.56 21.35
CA HIS A 249 -6.75 -20.18 20.68
C HIS A 249 -6.48 -19.11 19.64
N VAL A 250 -6.63 -19.49 18.36
CA VAL A 250 -6.54 -18.56 17.22
C VAL A 250 -7.91 -18.41 16.58
N GLU A 251 -8.42 -17.19 16.50
CA GLU A 251 -9.76 -16.85 16.00
C GLU A 251 -9.67 -16.20 14.62
N ALA A 252 -10.63 -16.45 13.74
CA ALA A 252 -10.79 -15.75 12.48
C ALA A 252 -11.75 -14.56 12.64
N TYR A 253 -11.37 -13.41 12.11
CA TYR A 253 -12.27 -12.28 11.91
C TYR A 253 -12.54 -12.09 10.42
N LEU A 254 -13.77 -12.35 10.01
CA LEU A 254 -14.20 -12.18 8.62
C LEU A 254 -14.31 -10.68 8.30
N PHE A 255 -13.53 -10.23 7.35
CA PHE A 255 -13.64 -8.90 6.76
C PHE A 255 -14.40 -8.98 5.44
N ASP A 256 -15.52 -8.27 5.35
CA ASP A 256 -16.43 -8.27 4.19
C ASP A 256 -16.29 -7.01 3.32
N GLY A 257 -15.24 -6.22 3.53
CA GLY A 257 -14.95 -5.03 2.75
C GLY A 257 -14.00 -5.28 1.57
N TYR A 258 -13.82 -4.24 0.77
CA TYR A 258 -12.77 -4.26 -0.26
C TYR A 258 -11.38 -4.29 0.38
N TRP A 259 -10.57 -5.25 -0.05
CA TRP A 259 -9.17 -5.39 0.31
C TRP A 259 -8.35 -5.81 -0.91
N GLU A 260 -7.19 -5.17 -1.10
CA GLU A 260 -6.24 -5.47 -2.19
C GLU A 260 -4.81 -5.41 -1.65
N ASP A 261 -4.04 -6.50 -1.82
CA ASP A 261 -2.57 -6.45 -1.71
C ASP A 261 -2.01 -5.82 -2.97
N ILE A 262 -1.52 -4.58 -2.84
CA ILE A 262 -0.88 -3.87 -3.95
C ILE A 262 0.55 -4.37 -4.11
N GLY A 263 0.71 -5.63 -4.51
CA GLY A 263 1.99 -6.33 -4.60
C GLY A 263 2.68 -6.27 -5.95
N THR A 264 1.97 -5.96 -7.03
CA THR A 264 2.48 -5.96 -8.42
C THR A 264 2.16 -4.67 -9.15
N ILE A 265 2.87 -4.40 -10.24
CA ILE A 265 2.59 -3.24 -11.12
C ILE A 265 1.15 -3.26 -11.63
N SER A 266 0.65 -4.41 -12.05
CA SER A 266 -0.70 -4.56 -12.56
C SER A 266 -1.76 -4.29 -11.47
N ALA A 267 -1.60 -4.84 -10.26
CA ALA A 267 -2.49 -4.57 -9.14
C ALA A 267 -2.47 -3.09 -8.74
N PHE A 268 -1.28 -2.49 -8.65
CA PHE A 268 -1.10 -1.07 -8.36
C PHE A 268 -1.77 -0.17 -9.40
N TYR A 269 -1.59 -0.46 -10.69
CA TYR A 269 -2.19 0.29 -11.79
C TYR A 269 -3.72 0.20 -11.73
N ARG A 270 -4.27 -1.01 -11.63
CA ARG A 270 -5.72 -1.23 -11.55
C ARG A 270 -6.35 -0.53 -10.35
N ALA A 271 -5.74 -0.67 -9.16
CA ALA A 271 -6.24 -0.02 -7.96
C ALA A 271 -6.30 1.51 -8.08
N ASN A 272 -5.29 2.15 -8.71
CA ASN A 272 -5.31 3.59 -8.96
C ASN A 272 -6.37 3.99 -9.98
N LEU A 273 -6.56 3.25 -11.07
CA LEU A 273 -7.59 3.55 -12.08
C LEU A 273 -9.01 3.27 -11.58
N ASP A 274 -9.21 2.26 -10.72
CA ASP A 274 -10.52 2.02 -10.11
C ASP A 274 -11.04 3.24 -9.34
N LEU A 275 -10.13 4.03 -8.75
CA LEU A 275 -10.49 5.28 -8.05
C LEU A 275 -11.20 6.29 -8.97
N THR A 276 -11.03 6.22 -10.29
CA THR A 276 -11.68 7.11 -11.26
C THR A 276 -13.08 6.64 -11.66
N SER A 277 -13.47 5.44 -11.27
CA SER A 277 -14.78 4.88 -11.58
C SER A 277 -15.90 5.64 -10.84
N LYS A 278 -17.14 5.58 -11.37
CA LYS A 278 -18.30 6.24 -10.75
C LYS A 278 -18.58 5.74 -9.33
N ILE A 279 -18.34 4.47 -9.09
CA ILE A 279 -18.47 3.83 -7.76
C ILE A 279 -17.19 3.03 -7.55
N PRO A 280 -16.13 3.67 -7.02
CA PRO A 280 -14.87 2.99 -6.78
C PRO A 280 -14.99 1.95 -5.66
N LYS A 281 -14.26 0.86 -5.78
CA LYS A 281 -14.21 -0.16 -4.72
C LYS A 281 -13.61 0.38 -3.43
N PHE A 282 -12.60 1.25 -3.55
CA PHE A 282 -12.04 2.01 -2.45
C PHE A 282 -12.49 3.47 -2.54
N ASN A 283 -13.30 3.92 -1.59
CA ASN A 283 -13.85 5.28 -1.60
C ASN A 283 -12.95 6.27 -0.85
N LEU A 284 -12.35 7.21 -1.58
CA LEU A 284 -11.57 8.32 -0.98
C LEU A 284 -12.44 9.44 -0.40
N PHE A 285 -13.74 9.46 -0.71
CA PHE A 285 -14.69 10.52 -0.34
C PHE A 285 -15.56 10.13 0.87
N ASP A 286 -15.12 9.14 1.63
CA ASP A 286 -15.80 8.73 2.86
C ASP A 286 -15.51 9.74 3.98
N ALA A 287 -16.54 10.45 4.41
CA ALA A 287 -16.42 11.44 5.48
C ALA A 287 -16.25 10.81 6.88
N GLU A 288 -16.73 9.57 7.07
CA GLU A 288 -16.64 8.86 8.35
C GLU A 288 -15.29 8.13 8.51
N ALA A 289 -14.63 7.80 7.39
CA ALA A 289 -13.35 7.14 7.37
C ALA A 289 -12.34 7.86 6.45
N PRO A 290 -12.00 9.14 6.69
CA PRO A 290 -11.12 9.91 5.83
C PRO A 290 -9.70 9.32 5.82
N VAL A 291 -9.05 9.38 4.66
CA VAL A 291 -7.64 9.04 4.53
C VAL A 291 -6.79 10.28 4.82
N PHE A 292 -6.07 10.26 5.93
CA PHE A 292 -5.16 11.34 6.33
C PHE A 292 -3.84 11.23 5.56
N THR A 293 -3.36 12.36 5.08
CA THR A 293 -2.05 12.46 4.43
C THR A 293 -1.44 13.85 4.66
N ARG A 294 -0.22 14.05 4.22
CA ARG A 294 0.48 15.33 4.38
C ARG A 294 -0.29 16.49 3.75
N ALA A 295 -0.67 17.47 4.55
CA ALA A 295 -1.14 18.77 4.08
C ALA A 295 0.04 19.53 3.44
N ARG A 296 -0.10 19.93 2.16
CA ARG A 296 1.00 20.55 1.40
C ARG A 296 0.78 22.02 1.12
N TYR A 297 -0.37 22.58 1.52
CA TYR A 297 -0.75 23.99 1.32
C TYR A 297 -0.52 24.44 -0.14
N LEU A 298 -0.96 23.62 -1.10
CA LEU A 298 -0.83 23.91 -2.52
C LEU A 298 -1.96 24.83 -2.99
N PRO A 299 -1.71 25.62 -4.06
CA PRO A 299 -2.79 26.38 -4.70
C PRO A 299 -3.79 25.41 -5.37
N PRO A 300 -5.02 25.88 -5.66
CA PRO A 300 -5.93 25.16 -6.54
C PRO A 300 -5.29 24.85 -7.89
N SER A 301 -5.74 23.77 -8.53
CA SER A 301 -5.28 23.44 -9.88
C SER A 301 -5.80 24.43 -10.91
N LYS A 302 -4.91 24.89 -11.80
CA LYS A 302 -5.23 25.80 -12.90
C LYS A 302 -5.43 24.99 -14.18
N ILE A 303 -6.62 25.10 -14.77
CA ILE A 303 -7.01 24.39 -15.98
C ILE A 303 -7.43 25.38 -17.04
N GLU A 304 -6.83 25.33 -18.22
CA GLU A 304 -7.10 26.19 -19.36
C GLU A 304 -7.41 25.35 -20.61
N GLU A 305 -8.48 25.66 -21.34
CA GLU A 305 -8.85 25.07 -22.64
C GLU A 305 -8.74 23.53 -22.68
N SER A 306 -9.06 22.84 -21.59
CA SER A 306 -8.84 21.39 -21.46
C SER A 306 -10.15 20.62 -21.29
N GLN A 307 -10.14 19.37 -21.75
CA GLN A 307 -11.23 18.42 -21.56
C GLN A 307 -10.81 17.33 -20.59
N ILE A 308 -11.54 17.16 -19.50
CA ILE A 308 -11.22 16.18 -18.45
C ILE A 308 -12.46 15.35 -18.17
N LEU A 309 -12.35 14.02 -18.34
CA LEU A 309 -13.45 13.08 -18.19
C LEU A 309 -13.02 11.92 -17.29
N ASP A 310 -13.91 11.48 -16.41
CA ASP A 310 -13.73 10.29 -15.54
C ASP A 310 -12.33 10.22 -14.91
N SER A 311 -11.87 11.33 -14.30
CA SER A 311 -10.48 11.48 -13.85
C SER A 311 -10.39 12.14 -12.48
N ILE A 312 -9.32 11.85 -11.74
CA ILE A 312 -9.00 12.49 -10.47
C ILE A 312 -7.86 13.48 -10.68
N LEU A 313 -8.05 14.71 -10.21
CA LEU A 313 -7.03 15.76 -10.21
C LEU A 313 -6.65 16.14 -8.79
N SER A 314 -5.35 16.14 -8.51
CA SER A 314 -4.81 16.63 -7.24
C SER A 314 -4.50 18.14 -7.28
N ASP A 315 -4.19 18.72 -6.11
CA ASP A 315 -3.90 20.13 -5.94
C ASP A 315 -2.62 20.59 -6.68
N GLY A 316 -2.61 21.85 -7.10
CA GLY A 316 -1.45 22.54 -7.64
C GLY A 316 -1.07 22.16 -9.07
N CYS A 317 -1.95 21.53 -9.83
CA CYS A 317 -1.70 21.21 -11.23
C CYS A 317 -1.81 22.46 -12.13
N ILE A 318 -1.06 22.44 -13.23
CA ILE A 318 -1.14 23.43 -14.32
C ILE A 318 -1.36 22.65 -15.61
N ILE A 319 -2.56 22.76 -16.16
CA ILE A 319 -3.01 21.99 -17.34
C ILE A 319 -3.50 22.97 -18.42
N GLY A 320 -2.90 22.95 -19.58
CA GLY A 320 -3.26 23.86 -20.67
C GLY A 320 -3.52 23.11 -21.98
N GLY A 321 -4.74 23.23 -22.54
CA GLY A 321 -5.12 22.69 -23.83
C GLY A 321 -4.99 21.16 -23.96
N ALA A 322 -5.28 20.40 -22.90
CA ALA A 322 -5.11 18.95 -22.84
C ALA A 322 -6.43 18.18 -22.85
N ALA A 323 -6.40 16.93 -23.29
CA ALA A 323 -7.49 15.96 -23.16
C ALA A 323 -7.06 14.83 -22.20
N ILE A 324 -7.78 14.66 -21.08
CA ILE A 324 -7.47 13.69 -20.05
C ILE A 324 -8.70 12.83 -19.78
N THR A 325 -8.54 11.52 -19.86
CA THR A 325 -9.64 10.57 -19.68
C THR A 325 -9.19 9.41 -18.81
N ASN A 326 -10.09 8.93 -17.93
CA ASN A 326 -9.87 7.74 -17.09
C ASN A 326 -8.48 7.71 -16.42
N SER A 327 -8.06 8.83 -15.83
CA SER A 327 -6.69 9.00 -15.38
C SER A 327 -6.61 9.66 -14.00
N VAL A 328 -5.56 9.33 -13.26
CA VAL A 328 -5.24 9.97 -11.98
C VAL A 328 -4.05 10.93 -12.17
N ILE A 329 -4.27 12.21 -11.87
CA ILE A 329 -3.28 13.27 -12.02
C ILE A 329 -2.82 13.74 -10.65
N GLY A 330 -1.57 13.43 -10.32
CA GLY A 330 -0.97 13.74 -9.03
C GLY A 330 -0.57 15.20 -8.86
N LEU A 331 -0.19 15.52 -7.63
CA LEU A 331 0.15 16.88 -7.18
C LEU A 331 1.16 17.58 -8.09
N ARG A 332 0.95 18.88 -8.36
CA ARG A 332 1.86 19.75 -9.15
C ARG A 332 2.13 19.22 -10.56
N SER A 333 1.27 18.39 -11.12
CA SER A 333 1.42 17.99 -12.52
C SER A 333 1.37 19.19 -13.44
N ARG A 334 2.34 19.26 -14.36
CA ARG A 334 2.36 20.24 -15.46
C ARG A 334 2.12 19.52 -16.77
N ILE A 335 1.06 19.88 -17.47
CA ILE A 335 0.63 19.23 -18.72
C ILE A 335 0.48 20.29 -19.78
N GLY A 336 1.23 20.13 -20.89
CA GLY A 336 1.30 21.11 -21.99
C GLY A 336 0.13 21.02 -22.99
N LYS A 337 0.11 21.95 -23.94
CA LYS A 337 -0.92 22.07 -24.95
C LYS A 337 -0.92 20.85 -25.91
N GLY A 338 -2.12 20.39 -26.29
CA GLY A 338 -2.28 19.29 -27.22
C GLY A 338 -1.96 17.91 -26.65
N VAL A 339 -1.66 17.81 -25.34
CA VAL A 339 -1.40 16.55 -24.68
C VAL A 339 -2.68 15.72 -24.57
N ARG A 340 -2.56 14.42 -24.80
CA ARG A 340 -3.63 13.44 -24.56
C ARG A 340 -3.15 12.42 -23.56
N VAL A 341 -3.91 12.25 -22.47
CA VAL A 341 -3.64 11.24 -21.43
C VAL A 341 -4.89 10.38 -21.29
N ASP A 342 -4.73 9.10 -21.47
CA ASP A 342 -5.81 8.14 -21.28
C ASP A 342 -5.34 6.98 -20.42
N SER A 343 -6.21 6.48 -19.56
CA SER A 343 -6.00 5.28 -18.74
C SER A 343 -4.63 5.26 -18.08
N SER A 344 -4.23 6.36 -17.42
CA SER A 344 -2.86 6.52 -16.93
C SER A 344 -2.82 7.12 -15.51
N PHE A 345 -1.75 6.79 -14.79
CA PHE A 345 -1.46 7.36 -13.49
C PHE A 345 -0.20 8.24 -13.53
N LEU A 346 -0.38 9.56 -13.39
CA LEU A 346 0.69 10.53 -13.29
C LEU A 346 0.87 10.89 -11.81
N MET A 347 2.01 10.57 -11.21
CA MET A 347 2.27 10.85 -9.78
C MET A 347 2.61 12.32 -9.48
N GLY A 348 2.81 13.13 -10.54
CA GLY A 348 3.05 14.57 -10.43
C GLY A 348 4.49 14.93 -10.05
N ALA A 349 4.65 16.00 -9.28
CA ALA A 349 5.97 16.51 -8.91
C ALA A 349 6.11 16.81 -7.41
N ASP A 350 7.34 16.75 -6.92
CA ASP A 350 7.67 17.10 -5.54
C ASP A 350 7.85 18.61 -5.35
N TYR A 351 8.09 19.36 -6.44
CA TYR A 351 8.38 20.82 -6.46
C TYR A 351 7.89 21.47 -7.76
N TYR A 352 7.82 22.80 -7.77
CA TYR A 352 7.73 23.60 -9.01
C TYR A 352 9.12 24.03 -9.42
N GLN A 353 9.44 23.96 -10.73
CA GLN A 353 10.69 24.49 -11.23
C GLN A 353 10.72 26.01 -11.12
N SER A 354 11.86 26.57 -10.72
CA SER A 354 12.13 28.00 -10.78
C SER A 354 12.30 28.50 -12.22
N PHE A 355 12.17 29.80 -12.43
CA PHE A 355 12.44 30.43 -13.74
C PHE A 355 13.89 30.21 -14.22
N GLU A 356 14.84 30.17 -13.29
CA GLU A 356 16.25 29.92 -13.59
C GLU A 356 16.48 28.50 -14.07
N GLU A 357 15.90 27.50 -13.36
CA GLU A 357 15.94 26.09 -13.76
C GLU A 357 15.29 25.88 -15.13
N MET A 358 14.14 26.52 -15.39
CA MET A 358 13.46 26.42 -16.69
C MET A 358 14.29 27.03 -17.82
N ARG A 359 15.03 28.13 -17.57
CA ARG A 359 15.96 28.72 -18.54
C ARG A 359 17.15 27.81 -18.81
N ALA A 360 17.75 27.26 -17.76
CA ALA A 360 18.87 26.33 -17.89
C ALA A 360 18.46 25.07 -18.70
N ASP A 361 17.26 24.53 -18.44
CA ASP A 361 16.72 23.41 -19.20
C ASP A 361 16.55 23.76 -20.70
N LEU A 362 16.07 24.95 -21.03
CA LEU A 362 15.95 25.40 -22.41
C LEU A 362 17.31 25.48 -23.12
N VAL A 363 18.35 25.98 -22.45
CA VAL A 363 19.71 26.11 -23.02
C VAL A 363 20.31 24.71 -23.28
N THR A 364 20.02 23.74 -22.41
CA THR A 364 20.56 22.38 -22.50
C THR A 364 19.70 21.43 -23.34
N GLY A 365 18.54 21.89 -23.82
CA GLY A 365 17.57 21.05 -24.54
C GLY A 365 16.91 19.98 -23.65
N LYS A 366 16.94 20.17 -22.32
CA LYS A 366 16.35 19.23 -21.39
C LYS A 366 14.84 19.53 -21.24
N PRO A 367 13.94 18.53 -21.38
CA PRO A 367 12.51 18.72 -21.13
C PRO A 367 12.24 19.25 -19.71
N ARG A 368 11.21 20.07 -19.56
CA ARG A 368 10.76 20.55 -18.25
C ARG A 368 10.13 19.40 -17.44
N VAL A 369 10.05 19.56 -16.13
CA VAL A 369 9.31 18.65 -15.27
C VAL A 369 7.83 18.67 -15.68
N GLY A 370 7.26 17.50 -15.96
CA GLY A 370 5.89 17.31 -16.44
C GLY A 370 5.84 16.77 -17.85
N ILE A 371 4.75 17.07 -18.57
CA ILE A 371 4.45 16.53 -19.89
C ILE A 371 4.52 17.66 -20.93
N GLY A 372 5.40 17.51 -21.93
CA GLY A 372 5.59 18.44 -23.03
C GLY A 372 4.43 18.40 -24.05
N GLU A 373 4.35 19.46 -24.86
CA GLU A 373 3.26 19.70 -25.81
C GLU A 373 3.12 18.57 -26.85
N GLY A 374 1.89 18.30 -27.29
CA GLY A 374 1.59 17.32 -28.33
C GLY A 374 1.82 15.85 -27.96
N THR A 375 2.18 15.56 -26.71
CA THR A 375 2.49 14.22 -26.23
C THR A 375 1.22 13.39 -26.03
N VAL A 376 1.29 12.10 -26.36
CA VAL A 376 0.19 11.15 -26.21
C VAL A 376 0.63 10.01 -25.27
N ILE A 377 -0.16 9.79 -24.22
CA ILE A 377 0.11 8.79 -23.17
C ILE A 377 -1.11 7.92 -23.02
N ASN A 378 -0.92 6.60 -23.07
CA ASN A 378 -1.96 5.62 -22.82
C ASN A 378 -1.39 4.46 -22.01
N ARG A 379 -2.17 3.97 -21.05
CA ARG A 379 -1.82 2.80 -20.23
C ARG A 379 -0.41 2.91 -19.60
N ALA A 380 -0.19 4.02 -18.89
CA ALA A 380 1.12 4.32 -18.32
C ALA A 380 1.08 4.72 -16.85
N ILE A 381 2.20 4.52 -16.16
CA ILE A 381 2.50 5.08 -14.84
C ILE A 381 3.68 6.03 -15.01
N ILE A 382 3.46 7.31 -14.78
CA ILE A 382 4.52 8.33 -14.82
C ILE A 382 4.87 8.73 -13.39
N ASP A 383 6.05 8.33 -12.95
CA ASP A 383 6.49 8.59 -11.58
C ASP A 383 6.90 10.06 -11.38
N LYS A 384 7.14 10.44 -10.14
CA LYS A 384 7.36 11.83 -9.73
C LYS A 384 8.56 12.48 -10.41
N ASN A 385 8.40 13.76 -10.73
CA ASN A 385 9.43 14.60 -11.33
C ASN A 385 9.90 14.11 -12.71
N ALA A 386 9.18 13.20 -13.36
CA ALA A 386 9.48 12.79 -14.72
C ALA A 386 9.43 14.00 -15.68
N ARG A 387 10.30 13.99 -16.67
CA ARG A 387 10.45 15.02 -17.69
C ARG A 387 10.14 14.40 -19.04
N ILE A 388 8.92 14.56 -19.49
CA ILE A 388 8.47 14.05 -20.79
C ILE A 388 8.54 15.19 -21.80
N GLY A 389 9.29 14.97 -22.86
CA GLY A 389 9.44 15.94 -23.96
C GLY A 389 8.16 16.20 -24.73
N SER A 390 8.27 17.01 -25.79
CA SER A 390 7.18 17.33 -26.71
C SER A 390 7.03 16.25 -27.79
N ASN A 391 5.80 16.03 -28.29
CA ASN A 391 5.47 15.06 -29.34
C ASN A 391 5.91 13.62 -29.03
N VAL A 392 5.97 13.26 -27.75
CA VAL A 392 6.27 11.90 -27.29
C VAL A 392 5.04 11.01 -27.44
N ARG A 393 5.25 9.74 -27.77
CA ARG A 393 4.19 8.73 -27.88
C ARG A 393 4.51 7.56 -26.92
N LEU A 394 3.85 7.53 -25.76
CA LEU A 394 3.92 6.41 -24.81
C LEU A 394 2.67 5.55 -24.99
N LEU A 395 2.71 4.61 -25.95
CA LEU A 395 1.55 3.82 -26.38
C LEU A 395 1.81 2.31 -26.35
N ASN A 396 3.07 1.89 -26.12
CA ASN A 396 3.47 0.49 -26.26
C ASN A 396 3.04 -0.08 -27.63
N GLU A 397 3.42 0.59 -28.70
CA GLU A 397 3.00 0.22 -30.07
C GLU A 397 3.44 -1.20 -30.44
N ALA A 398 4.57 -1.66 -29.91
CA ALA A 398 5.09 -3.01 -30.08
C ALA A 398 4.30 -4.07 -29.30
N LYS A 399 3.36 -3.68 -28.42
CA LYS A 399 2.58 -4.55 -27.53
C LYS A 399 3.46 -5.48 -26.68
N ALA A 400 4.62 -4.97 -26.26
CA ALA A 400 5.52 -5.69 -25.38
C ALA A 400 4.83 -5.96 -24.03
N VAL A 401 4.95 -7.17 -23.51
CA VAL A 401 4.48 -7.51 -22.16
C VAL A 401 5.47 -6.99 -21.14
N ASP A 402 6.76 -7.27 -21.33
CA ASP A 402 7.87 -6.80 -20.53
C ASP A 402 9.00 -6.28 -21.40
N ALA A 403 9.55 -5.13 -21.09
CA ALA A 403 10.70 -4.54 -21.74
C ALA A 403 11.38 -3.49 -20.86
N ASP A 404 12.66 -3.28 -21.06
CA ASP A 404 13.46 -2.27 -20.38
C ASP A 404 14.19 -1.40 -21.41
N ALA A 405 14.11 -0.08 -21.29
CA ALA A 405 14.95 0.81 -22.06
C ALA A 405 16.42 0.66 -21.63
N GLU A 406 17.34 0.65 -22.58
CA GLU A 406 18.78 0.47 -22.29
C GLU A 406 19.33 1.54 -21.34
N ASP A 407 18.81 2.77 -21.42
CA ASP A 407 19.18 3.90 -20.58
C ASP A 407 18.38 3.99 -19.27
N GLY A 408 17.43 3.05 -19.03
CA GLY A 408 16.57 3.04 -17.88
C GLY A 408 15.53 4.17 -17.84
N SER A 409 15.28 4.84 -18.97
CA SER A 409 14.33 5.95 -19.06
C SER A 409 12.85 5.51 -18.95
N TYR A 410 12.55 4.28 -19.33
CA TYR A 410 11.26 3.65 -19.14
C TYR A 410 11.37 2.13 -18.97
N TYR A 411 10.30 1.53 -18.47
CA TYR A 411 10.12 0.09 -18.33
C TYR A 411 8.72 -0.28 -18.81
N ILE A 412 8.53 -1.51 -19.25
CA ILE A 412 7.20 -2.09 -19.51
C ILE A 412 7.04 -3.31 -18.62
N ARG A 413 5.92 -3.41 -17.90
CA ARG A 413 5.54 -4.57 -17.07
C ARG A 413 4.05 -4.83 -17.25
N ASP A 414 3.68 -6.04 -17.58
CA ASP A 414 2.29 -6.42 -17.90
C ASP A 414 1.66 -5.53 -19.00
N GLY A 415 2.47 -5.07 -19.96
CA GLY A 415 2.06 -4.16 -21.02
C GLY A 415 1.81 -2.71 -20.56
N ILE A 416 2.14 -2.35 -19.32
CA ILE A 416 2.01 -1.01 -18.76
C ILE A 416 3.37 -0.30 -18.86
N ILE A 417 3.38 0.88 -19.49
CA ILE A 417 4.60 1.69 -19.57
C ILE A 417 4.83 2.39 -18.21
N ILE A 418 6.05 2.31 -17.71
CA ILE A 418 6.44 2.94 -16.43
C ILE A 418 7.62 3.86 -16.69
N VAL A 419 7.42 5.16 -16.50
CA VAL A 419 8.51 6.14 -16.51
C VAL A 419 8.93 6.37 -15.07
N PRO A 420 10.15 5.98 -14.67
CA PRO A 420 10.57 6.05 -13.28
C PRO A 420 10.80 7.51 -12.80
N LYS A 421 10.93 7.65 -11.49
CA LYS A 421 11.15 8.97 -10.85
C LYS A 421 12.40 9.66 -11.42
N ASN A 422 12.26 10.96 -11.73
CA ASN A 422 13.30 11.83 -12.32
C ASN A 422 13.78 11.42 -13.72
N ALA A 423 13.18 10.42 -14.35
CA ALA A 423 13.55 10.02 -15.72
C ALA A 423 13.27 11.12 -16.75
N VAL A 424 14.01 11.10 -17.84
CA VAL A 424 13.91 12.04 -18.94
C VAL A 424 13.58 11.26 -20.22
N ILE A 425 12.43 11.58 -20.83
CA ILE A 425 12.05 11.11 -22.15
C ILE A 425 12.23 12.29 -23.13
N LYS A 426 13.05 12.13 -24.15
CA LYS A 426 13.36 13.17 -25.12
C LYS A 426 12.18 13.45 -26.04
N ASP A 427 12.19 14.64 -26.68
CA ASP A 427 11.19 15.03 -27.68
C ASP A 427 11.09 13.97 -28.80
N GLY A 428 9.88 13.71 -29.25
CA GLY A 428 9.59 12.80 -30.36
C GLY A 428 9.83 11.31 -30.07
N THR A 429 10.17 10.93 -28.82
CA THR A 429 10.35 9.50 -28.47
C THR A 429 9.04 8.72 -28.68
N VAL A 430 9.15 7.51 -29.24
CA VAL A 430 8.04 6.55 -29.45
C VAL A 430 8.35 5.26 -28.68
N VAL A 431 7.37 4.83 -27.86
CA VAL A 431 7.42 3.61 -27.05
C VAL A 431 6.21 2.76 -27.34
#